data_dd84d773669aefeec61ae9787cd29cd6
#
_entry.id   dd84d773669aefeec61ae9787cd29cd6
#
_cell.length_a   1.000
_cell.length_b   1.000
_cell.length_c   1.000
_cell.angle_alpha   90.00
_cell.angle_beta   90.00
_cell.angle_gamma   90.00
#
_symmetry.space_group_name_H-M   'P 1'
#
loop_
_entity.id
_entity.type
_entity.pdbx_description
1 polymer ?
#
loop_
_entity_poly.entity_id
_entity_poly.type
_entity_poly.pdbx_seq_one_letter_code
_entity_poly.pdbx_strand_id
1 'polypeptide(L)'
;GSLQTRLLRTEENWQKVLALMGRMGGVLHPELRAALPALFNEAYDPKTAVPALMARLDEPGFVPEVAPAVRSAVVEEWEMGIASSMQHDVAVHPDGSLWSVDQLQDRLTRLDPSVPGGAREVYEVPRGDLPLGGFTGGSAVLPPNANAHVGPHSLQMAADGTVWLTLAFGNQIAGFDPKTKQWEIHALEEGLYPHTLRFDARGRIWFSVAVSNHIGMLDRTTGKVTTIRLPAASWQQEFALRALPAFFWLARHVDLGEVPAGEGMDLPVPYGVDVAPDGGVWFSQLNLHRIGRIDPDTLAVEMIDTPFSGPRRLRFDSKGRLWIPGFSADLVARFDPKTREFKTWRLPTMPAGSETPYALNVDRRSDMVWICGTGSDSLLRFDPATETFTTIPLPTRVTFTREIDFDEEGRVWTSNSNLP
;
A
#
# COMPACT_ATOMS: atom_id res chain seq x y z
N GLY A 1 -4.35 -12.98 -3.50
CA GLY A 1 -4.39 -12.92 -2.04
C GLY A 1 -3.41 -13.90 -1.43
N SER A 2 -2.96 -13.66 -0.19
CA SER A 2 -2.05 -14.57 0.51
C SER A 2 -2.66 -15.95 0.69
N LEU A 3 -1.86 -16.99 0.90
CA LEU A 3 -2.34 -18.33 1.22
C LEU A 3 -3.24 -18.33 2.47
N GLN A 4 -3.00 -17.43 3.42
CA GLN A 4 -3.85 -17.28 4.61
C GLN A 4 -5.24 -16.72 4.27
N THR A 5 -5.39 -15.96 3.20
CA THR A 5 -6.69 -15.49 2.72
C THR A 5 -7.38 -16.49 1.80
N ARG A 6 -6.66 -17.53 1.36
CA ARG A 6 -7.17 -18.63 0.55
C ARG A 6 -7.79 -19.71 1.44
N LEU A 7 -8.85 -19.36 2.11
CA LEU A 7 -9.56 -20.26 3.01
C LEU A 7 -10.97 -20.51 2.50
N LEU A 8 -11.48 -21.68 2.76
CA LEU A 8 -12.90 -21.97 2.59
C LEU A 8 -13.69 -21.03 3.51
N ARG A 9 -14.65 -20.31 2.96
CA ARG A 9 -15.50 -19.40 3.70
C ARG A 9 -16.95 -19.64 3.34
N THR A 10 -17.87 -19.29 4.21
CA THR A 10 -19.29 -19.22 3.85
C THR A 10 -19.49 -18.17 2.76
N GLU A 11 -20.56 -18.30 1.99
CA GLU A 11 -20.92 -17.30 0.98
C GLU A 11 -21.04 -15.90 1.58
N GLU A 12 -21.70 -15.78 2.73
CA GLU A 12 -21.83 -14.53 3.49
C GLU A 12 -20.46 -13.89 3.80
N ASN A 13 -19.51 -14.69 4.30
CA ASN A 13 -18.17 -14.21 4.59
C ASN A 13 -17.42 -13.77 3.32
N TRP A 14 -17.60 -14.46 2.21
CA TRP A 14 -17.04 -14.04 0.93
C TRP A 14 -17.65 -12.73 0.45
N GLN A 15 -18.96 -12.55 0.57
CA GLN A 15 -19.60 -11.28 0.19
C GLN A 15 -19.07 -10.10 1.01
N LYS A 16 -18.84 -10.29 2.32
CA LYS A 16 -18.18 -9.28 3.17
C LYS A 16 -16.78 -8.92 2.69
N VAL A 17 -15.97 -9.93 2.32
CA VAL A 17 -14.62 -9.72 1.76
C VAL A 17 -14.70 -8.97 0.42
N LEU A 18 -15.59 -9.37 -0.47
CA LEU A 18 -15.77 -8.73 -1.77
C LEU A 18 -16.25 -7.29 -1.64
N ALA A 19 -17.17 -7.02 -0.70
CA ALA A 19 -17.63 -5.66 -0.41
C ALA A 19 -16.49 -4.79 0.15
N LEU A 20 -15.66 -5.34 1.04
CA LEU A 20 -14.48 -4.64 1.56
C LEU A 20 -13.49 -4.33 0.43
N MET A 21 -13.17 -5.30 -0.42
CA MET A 21 -12.23 -5.11 -1.53
C MET A 21 -12.75 -4.10 -2.54
N GLY A 22 -14.05 -4.10 -2.83
CA GLY A 22 -14.68 -3.08 -3.67
C GLY A 22 -14.53 -1.67 -3.09
N ARG A 23 -14.75 -1.51 -1.78
CA ARG A 23 -14.53 -0.22 -1.08
C ARG A 23 -13.06 0.23 -1.09
N MET A 24 -12.13 -0.70 -1.16
CA MET A 24 -10.70 -0.43 -1.28
C MET A 24 -10.22 -0.21 -2.73
N GLY A 25 -11.15 -0.07 -3.68
CA GLY A 25 -10.84 0.18 -5.09
C GLY A 25 -10.64 -1.09 -5.95
N GLY A 26 -10.99 -2.26 -5.43
CA GLY A 26 -11.03 -3.49 -6.24
C GLY A 26 -12.17 -3.41 -7.27
N VAL A 27 -11.83 -3.52 -8.55
CA VAL A 27 -12.83 -3.56 -9.62
C VAL A 27 -13.47 -4.94 -9.68
N LEU A 28 -14.75 -5.03 -9.33
CA LEU A 28 -15.55 -6.26 -9.44
C LEU A 28 -16.61 -6.09 -10.53
N HIS A 29 -16.52 -6.94 -11.54
CA HIS A 29 -17.59 -7.00 -12.55
C HIS A 29 -18.87 -7.53 -11.90
N PRO A 30 -20.03 -6.82 -11.98
CA PRO A 30 -21.26 -7.20 -11.29
C PRO A 30 -21.72 -8.63 -11.56
N GLU A 31 -21.57 -9.10 -12.82
CA GLU A 31 -21.96 -10.44 -13.22
C GLU A 31 -21.12 -11.56 -12.55
N LEU A 32 -19.88 -11.27 -12.17
CA LEU A 32 -19.02 -12.21 -11.49
C LEU A 32 -19.27 -12.23 -9.99
N ARG A 33 -19.80 -11.16 -9.41
CA ARG A 33 -19.94 -10.99 -7.95
C ARG A 33 -20.70 -12.16 -7.31
N ALA A 34 -21.77 -12.62 -7.92
CA ALA A 34 -22.55 -13.75 -7.39
C ALA A 34 -21.82 -15.08 -7.49
N ALA A 35 -21.00 -15.29 -8.52
CA ALA A 35 -20.26 -16.53 -8.74
C ALA A 35 -18.96 -16.61 -7.96
N LEU A 36 -18.35 -15.48 -7.59
CA LEU A 36 -17.03 -15.44 -6.97
C LEU A 36 -16.89 -16.23 -5.65
N PRO A 37 -17.87 -16.25 -4.72
CA PRO A 37 -17.76 -17.05 -3.51
C PRO A 37 -17.56 -18.55 -3.79
N ALA A 38 -18.33 -19.10 -4.71
CA ALA A 38 -18.21 -20.50 -5.10
C ALA A 38 -16.88 -20.77 -5.81
N LEU A 39 -16.50 -19.91 -6.75
CA LEU A 39 -15.22 -20.00 -7.48
C LEU A 39 -14.01 -19.90 -6.53
N PHE A 40 -14.06 -19.02 -5.53
CA PHE A 40 -13.00 -18.92 -4.55
C PHE A 40 -12.92 -20.15 -3.65
N ASN A 41 -14.05 -20.71 -3.22
CA ASN A 41 -14.05 -21.94 -2.44
C ASN A 41 -13.50 -23.10 -3.26
N GLU A 42 -13.84 -23.21 -4.54
CA GLU A 42 -13.26 -24.21 -5.43
C GLU A 42 -11.75 -23.99 -5.63
N ALA A 43 -11.33 -22.74 -5.92
CA ALA A 43 -9.93 -22.39 -6.17
C ALA A 43 -9.04 -22.45 -4.91
N TYR A 44 -9.64 -22.38 -3.72
CA TYR A 44 -8.90 -22.32 -2.45
C TYR A 44 -9.10 -23.56 -1.57
N ASP A 45 -9.72 -24.60 -2.10
CA ASP A 45 -9.77 -25.87 -1.37
C ASP A 45 -8.34 -26.41 -1.19
N PRO A 46 -7.83 -26.45 0.05
CA PRO A 46 -6.45 -26.86 0.30
C PRO A 46 -6.18 -28.31 -0.08
N LYS A 47 -7.21 -29.14 -0.23
CA LYS A 47 -7.08 -30.56 -0.55
C LYS A 47 -6.90 -30.82 -2.04
N THR A 48 -7.43 -29.95 -2.88
CA THR A 48 -7.50 -30.22 -4.34
C THR A 48 -6.90 -29.10 -5.17
N ALA A 49 -7.37 -27.88 -5.00
CA ALA A 49 -7.01 -26.78 -5.89
C ALA A 49 -5.62 -26.20 -5.61
N VAL A 50 -5.21 -26.12 -4.34
CA VAL A 50 -3.87 -25.60 -4.01
C VAL A 50 -2.77 -26.51 -4.55
N PRO A 51 -2.77 -27.83 -4.35
CA PRO A 51 -1.81 -28.73 -4.98
C PRO A 51 -1.82 -28.65 -6.51
N ALA A 52 -3.00 -28.56 -7.13
CA ALA A 52 -3.12 -28.43 -8.58
C ALA A 52 -2.55 -27.10 -9.10
N LEU A 53 -2.77 -25.99 -8.39
CA LEU A 53 -2.19 -24.71 -8.73
C LEU A 53 -0.66 -24.73 -8.58
N MET A 54 -0.15 -25.28 -7.49
CA MET A 54 1.31 -25.38 -7.25
C MET A 54 1.99 -26.22 -8.32
N ALA A 55 1.38 -27.35 -8.73
CA ALA A 55 1.89 -28.17 -9.82
C ALA A 55 1.95 -27.40 -11.16
N ARG A 56 0.99 -26.52 -11.43
CA ARG A 56 0.98 -25.70 -12.65
C ARG A 56 2.04 -24.60 -12.65
N LEU A 57 2.48 -24.12 -11.49
CA LEU A 57 3.55 -23.12 -11.42
C LEU A 57 4.88 -23.66 -11.97
N ASP A 58 5.07 -24.97 -11.94
CA ASP A 58 6.26 -25.64 -12.46
C ASP A 58 6.12 -26.05 -13.95
N GLU A 59 4.95 -25.81 -14.58
CA GLU A 59 4.75 -26.15 -16.00
C GLU A 59 5.62 -25.26 -16.91
N PRO A 60 6.29 -25.84 -17.92
CA PRO A 60 6.99 -25.09 -18.93
C PRO A 60 6.09 -24.04 -19.60
N GLY A 61 6.55 -22.79 -19.68
CA GLY A 61 5.79 -21.67 -20.24
C GLY A 61 4.88 -20.91 -19.27
N PHE A 62 4.70 -21.41 -18.04
CA PHE A 62 4.03 -20.64 -16.99
C PHE A 62 4.96 -19.55 -16.40
N VAL A 63 6.25 -19.79 -16.42
CA VAL A 63 7.26 -18.79 -16.02
C VAL A 63 7.56 -17.90 -17.21
N PRO A 64 7.46 -16.55 -17.07
CA PRO A 64 7.81 -15.64 -18.15
C PRO A 64 9.24 -15.86 -18.63
N GLU A 65 9.45 -15.77 -19.94
CA GLU A 65 10.82 -15.83 -20.50
C GLU A 65 11.62 -14.63 -20.01
N VAL A 66 12.77 -14.92 -19.41
CA VAL A 66 13.65 -13.86 -18.88
C VAL A 66 14.41 -13.20 -20.05
N ALA A 67 14.19 -11.91 -20.24
CA ALA A 67 14.90 -11.12 -21.25
C ALA A 67 16.43 -11.19 -21.05
N PRO A 68 17.21 -11.24 -22.14
CA PRO A 68 18.68 -11.34 -22.04
C PRO A 68 19.31 -10.29 -21.12
N ALA A 69 18.77 -9.08 -21.10
CA ALA A 69 19.26 -7.96 -20.29
C ALA A 69 19.18 -8.21 -18.76
N VAL A 70 18.34 -9.13 -18.31
CA VAL A 70 18.14 -9.40 -16.88
C VAL A 70 18.58 -10.82 -16.47
N ARG A 71 19.18 -11.60 -17.38
CA ARG A 71 19.65 -12.96 -17.07
C ARG A 71 20.75 -13.00 -16.01
N SER A 72 21.48 -11.89 -15.83
CA SER A 72 22.50 -11.73 -14.80
C SER A 72 21.98 -11.09 -13.51
N ALA A 73 20.71 -10.76 -13.44
CA ALA A 73 20.11 -10.24 -12.20
C ALA A 73 20.13 -11.33 -11.14
N VAL A 74 20.59 -10.96 -9.95
CA VAL A 74 20.50 -11.81 -8.75
C VAL A 74 19.31 -11.34 -7.95
N VAL A 75 18.41 -12.26 -7.64
CA VAL A 75 17.26 -12.03 -6.76
C VAL A 75 17.44 -12.90 -5.53
N GLU A 76 17.44 -12.26 -4.37
CA GLU A 76 17.51 -12.93 -3.08
C GLU A 76 16.24 -12.66 -2.31
N GLU A 77 15.73 -13.65 -1.59
CA GLU A 77 14.50 -13.54 -0.82
C GLU A 77 14.75 -13.95 0.64
N TRP A 78 14.19 -13.19 1.56
CA TRP A 78 14.27 -13.46 3.00
C TRP A 78 12.86 -13.56 3.58
N GLU A 79 12.63 -14.60 4.34
CA GLU A 79 11.39 -14.73 5.09
C GLU A 79 11.37 -13.74 6.26
N MET A 80 10.41 -12.82 6.29
CA MET A 80 10.33 -11.75 7.30
C MET A 80 9.28 -12.01 8.36
N GLY A 81 8.48 -13.05 8.25
CA GLY A 81 7.34 -13.28 9.11
C GLY A 81 7.04 -14.74 9.39
N ILE A 82 5.81 -15.00 9.76
CA ILE A 82 5.23 -16.33 10.01
C ILE A 82 4.10 -16.60 9.01
N ALA A 83 3.57 -17.80 8.97
CA ALA A 83 2.51 -18.21 8.03
C ALA A 83 1.26 -17.32 8.03
N SER A 84 0.96 -16.59 9.11
CA SER A 84 -0.14 -15.63 9.21
C SER A 84 0.28 -14.17 9.01
N SER A 85 1.52 -13.91 8.62
CA SER A 85 2.05 -12.57 8.38
C SER A 85 1.53 -11.98 7.07
N MET A 86 1.44 -10.65 7.02
CA MET A 86 1.25 -9.87 5.81
C MET A 86 2.25 -8.72 5.85
N GLN A 87 3.45 -8.97 5.31
CA GLN A 87 4.45 -7.92 5.17
C GLN A 87 3.91 -6.86 4.22
N HIS A 88 3.88 -5.60 4.68
CA HIS A 88 3.24 -4.56 3.88
C HIS A 88 4.28 -3.68 3.19
N ASP A 89 4.96 -2.83 3.90
CA ASP A 89 5.97 -1.94 3.33
C ASP A 89 7.38 -2.38 3.77
N VAL A 90 8.37 -1.97 2.99
CA VAL A 90 9.80 -2.10 3.30
C VAL A 90 10.46 -0.74 3.19
N ALA A 91 11.45 -0.49 4.03
CA ALA A 91 12.33 0.67 3.91
C ALA A 91 13.77 0.30 4.30
N VAL A 92 14.73 0.94 3.64
CA VAL A 92 16.15 0.80 3.92
C VAL A 92 16.54 1.82 4.97
N HIS A 93 17.18 1.34 6.04
CA HIS A 93 17.71 2.20 7.09
C HIS A 93 19.13 2.67 6.72
N PRO A 94 19.60 3.86 7.17
CA PRO A 94 20.95 4.35 6.89
C PRO A 94 22.10 3.44 7.32
N ASP A 95 21.88 2.49 8.23
CA ASP A 95 22.87 1.47 8.61
C ASP A 95 22.92 0.25 7.67
N GLY A 96 22.15 0.28 6.57
CA GLY A 96 22.05 -0.81 5.61
C GLY A 96 21.07 -1.93 6.00
N SER A 97 20.46 -1.87 7.19
CA SER A 97 19.42 -2.82 7.58
C SER A 97 18.09 -2.51 6.90
N LEU A 98 17.27 -3.53 6.74
CA LEU A 98 15.94 -3.42 6.17
C LEU A 98 14.88 -3.51 7.26
N TRP A 99 13.85 -2.73 7.11
CA TRP A 99 12.74 -2.71 8.04
C TRP A 99 11.43 -2.97 7.29
N SER A 100 10.59 -3.80 7.84
CA SER A 100 9.27 -4.11 7.27
C SER A 100 8.23 -4.20 8.36
N VAL A 101 6.99 -3.87 8.01
CA VAL A 101 5.83 -3.95 8.91
C VAL A 101 4.96 -5.13 8.55
N ASP A 102 4.50 -5.86 9.57
CA ASP A 102 3.52 -6.93 9.44
C ASP A 102 2.15 -6.43 9.89
N GLN A 103 1.29 -6.12 8.93
CA GLN A 103 -0.01 -5.53 9.18
C GLN A 103 -0.96 -6.45 9.96
N LEU A 104 -0.83 -7.77 9.79
CA LEU A 104 -1.74 -8.73 10.40
C LEU A 104 -1.25 -9.27 11.74
N GLN A 105 -0.01 -8.95 12.15
CA GLN A 105 0.57 -9.44 13.40
C GLN A 105 1.04 -8.33 14.34
N ASP A 106 0.79 -7.06 14.00
CA ASP A 106 1.22 -5.88 14.76
C ASP A 106 2.73 -5.88 15.05
N ARG A 107 3.56 -6.16 14.02
CA ARG A 107 5.00 -6.30 14.17
C ARG A 107 5.77 -5.36 13.28
N LEU A 108 6.92 -4.93 13.78
CA LEU A 108 7.99 -4.28 13.05
C LEU A 108 9.20 -5.23 13.04
N THR A 109 9.68 -5.60 11.86
CA THR A 109 10.80 -6.52 11.70
C THR A 109 12.00 -5.79 11.11
N ARG A 110 13.17 -5.93 11.75
CA ARG A 110 14.47 -5.54 11.23
C ARG A 110 15.18 -6.75 10.64
N LEU A 111 15.75 -6.61 9.46
CA LEU A 111 16.61 -7.60 8.81
C LEU A 111 17.99 -6.99 8.56
N ASP A 112 19.04 -7.68 8.96
CA ASP A 112 20.40 -7.38 8.56
C ASP A 112 20.80 -8.33 7.41
N PRO A 113 20.82 -7.86 6.15
CA PRO A 113 21.15 -8.69 5.01
C PRO A 113 22.65 -9.00 4.87
N SER A 114 23.52 -8.33 5.64
CA SER A 114 24.97 -8.57 5.63
C SER A 114 25.37 -9.87 6.32
N VAL A 115 24.48 -10.40 7.16
CA VAL A 115 24.68 -11.67 7.87
C VAL A 115 24.13 -12.81 7.00
N PRO A 116 24.89 -13.90 6.77
CA PRO A 116 24.41 -15.06 6.03
C PRO A 116 23.06 -15.60 6.58
N GLY A 117 22.07 -15.72 5.72
CA GLY A 117 20.70 -16.09 6.10
C GLY A 117 19.88 -14.96 6.70
N GLY A 118 20.45 -13.78 6.86
CA GLY A 118 19.80 -12.60 7.44
C GLY A 118 19.59 -12.71 8.96
N ALA A 119 20.13 -11.76 9.71
CA ALA A 119 19.78 -11.64 11.13
C ALA A 119 18.48 -10.84 11.30
N ARG A 120 17.53 -11.37 12.03
CA ARG A 120 16.20 -10.75 12.21
C ARG A 120 15.95 -10.40 13.66
N GLU A 121 15.40 -9.20 13.85
CA GLU A 121 14.85 -8.75 15.11
C GLU A 121 13.38 -8.35 14.91
N VAL A 122 12.52 -8.79 15.80
CA VAL A 122 11.09 -8.52 15.74
C VAL A 122 10.68 -7.70 16.97
N TYR A 123 9.93 -6.63 16.72
CA TYR A 123 9.41 -5.73 17.73
C TYR A 123 7.90 -5.72 17.65
N GLU A 124 7.23 -6.00 18.78
CA GLU A 124 5.78 -5.88 18.89
C GLU A 124 5.41 -4.39 18.94
N VAL A 125 4.45 -3.99 18.10
CA VAL A 125 3.93 -2.63 18.10
C VAL A 125 2.94 -2.47 19.25
N PRO A 126 3.09 -1.44 20.13
CA PRO A 126 2.20 -1.26 21.27
C PRO A 126 0.75 -1.06 20.82
N ARG A 127 -0.15 -1.89 21.31
CA ARG A 127 -1.58 -1.88 20.94
C ARG A 127 -2.50 -1.22 21.96
N GLY A 128 -2.02 -1.00 23.20
CA GLY A 128 -2.85 -0.51 24.31
C GLY A 128 -4.08 -1.41 24.51
N ASP A 129 -5.22 -0.79 24.74
CA ASP A 129 -6.50 -1.47 24.96
C ASP A 129 -7.34 -1.62 23.66
N LEU A 130 -6.72 -1.46 22.48
CA LEU A 130 -7.44 -1.58 21.21
C LEU A 130 -7.90 -3.03 20.97
N PRO A 131 -9.16 -3.22 20.56
CA PRO A 131 -9.68 -4.54 20.21
C PRO A 131 -9.04 -5.06 18.91
N LEU A 132 -9.23 -6.34 18.62
CA LEU A 132 -8.87 -6.91 17.34
C LEU A 132 -9.59 -6.15 16.20
N GLY A 133 -8.83 -5.73 15.17
CA GLY A 133 -9.33 -4.85 14.11
C GLY A 133 -9.34 -3.35 14.48
N GLY A 134 -8.87 -2.97 15.66
CA GLY A 134 -8.73 -1.58 16.09
C GLY A 134 -10.03 -0.79 16.05
N PHE A 135 -10.02 0.39 15.42
CA PHE A 135 -11.21 1.23 15.30
C PHE A 135 -12.34 0.60 14.48
N THR A 136 -12.03 -0.36 13.61
CA THR A 136 -13.02 -1.11 12.83
C THR A 136 -13.69 -2.22 13.66
N GLY A 137 -13.19 -2.50 14.83
CA GLY A 137 -13.45 -3.64 15.71
C GLY A 137 -14.77 -4.39 15.48
N GLY A 138 -14.68 -5.69 15.22
CA GLY A 138 -15.83 -6.55 14.91
C GLY A 138 -16.40 -6.42 13.49
N SER A 139 -16.18 -5.31 12.77
CA SER A 139 -16.64 -5.10 11.38
C SER A 139 -15.59 -5.47 10.31
N ALA A 140 -14.34 -5.68 10.71
CA ALA A 140 -13.29 -6.13 9.80
C ALA A 140 -13.28 -7.66 9.71
N VAL A 141 -13.34 -8.18 8.49
CA VAL A 141 -13.13 -9.60 8.25
C VAL A 141 -11.62 -9.85 8.18
N LEU A 142 -11.03 -10.13 9.33
CA LEU A 142 -9.62 -10.50 9.41
C LEU A 142 -9.42 -11.98 9.06
N PRO A 143 -8.27 -12.35 8.45
CA PRO A 143 -7.91 -13.74 8.27
C PRO A 143 -7.81 -14.48 9.62
N PRO A 144 -8.04 -15.79 9.65
CA PRO A 144 -7.77 -16.59 10.84
C PRO A 144 -6.33 -16.41 11.31
N ASN A 145 -6.13 -16.40 12.62
CA ASN A 145 -4.83 -16.19 13.27
C ASN A 145 -4.20 -14.79 13.04
N ALA A 146 -4.95 -13.84 12.49
CA ALA A 146 -4.54 -12.45 12.52
C ALA A 146 -4.58 -11.92 13.96
N ASN A 147 -3.55 -11.13 14.33
CA ASN A 147 -3.45 -10.47 15.63
C ASN A 147 -3.31 -8.95 15.44
N ALA A 148 -4.08 -8.42 14.50
CA ALA A 148 -4.03 -7.02 14.09
C ALA A 148 -4.94 -6.15 14.96
N HIS A 149 -4.37 -5.40 15.89
CA HIS A 149 -5.05 -4.41 16.73
C HIS A 149 -4.77 -2.99 16.24
N VAL A 150 -3.52 -2.73 15.87
CA VAL A 150 -3.08 -1.42 15.38
C VAL A 150 -2.82 -1.41 13.87
N GLY A 151 -2.47 -2.56 13.27
CA GLY A 151 -2.28 -2.74 11.84
C GLY A 151 -1.22 -1.82 11.24
N PRO A 152 0.08 -1.99 11.55
CA PRO A 152 1.15 -1.18 10.99
C PRO A 152 1.17 -1.36 9.47
N HIS A 153 1.18 -0.23 8.73
CA HIS A 153 0.91 -0.26 7.30
C HIS A 153 2.05 0.29 6.44
N SER A 154 2.47 1.52 6.68
CA SER A 154 3.58 2.16 5.97
C SER A 154 4.68 2.54 6.94
N LEU A 155 5.93 2.59 6.46
CA LEU A 155 7.06 3.04 7.28
C LEU A 155 8.03 3.91 6.49
N GLN A 156 8.74 4.77 7.22
CA GLN A 156 9.82 5.61 6.71
C GLN A 156 10.88 5.82 7.78
N MET A 157 12.13 6.02 7.33
CA MET A 157 13.24 6.34 8.19
C MET A 157 13.41 7.86 8.34
N ALA A 158 13.48 8.34 9.57
CA ALA A 158 13.90 9.71 9.82
C ALA A 158 15.43 9.83 9.73
N ALA A 159 15.94 11.05 9.52
CA ALA A 159 17.37 11.31 9.43
C ALA A 159 18.14 10.95 10.72
N ASP A 160 17.48 10.91 11.88
CA ASP A 160 18.04 10.51 13.17
C ASP A 160 18.08 8.98 13.38
N GLY A 161 17.53 8.23 12.41
CA GLY A 161 17.43 6.77 12.46
C GLY A 161 16.15 6.24 13.13
N THR A 162 15.25 7.12 13.57
CA THR A 162 13.93 6.68 14.09
C THR A 162 13.09 6.11 12.96
N VAL A 163 12.44 4.97 13.19
CA VAL A 163 11.52 4.32 12.27
C VAL A 163 10.10 4.82 12.54
N TRP A 164 9.49 5.48 11.57
CA TRP A 164 8.13 6.00 11.70
C TRP A 164 7.13 5.19 10.92
N LEU A 165 5.96 4.93 11.53
CA LEU A 165 4.94 4.03 11.00
C LEU A 165 3.56 4.69 11.04
N THR A 166 2.72 4.33 10.07
CA THR A 166 1.27 4.49 10.20
C THR A 166 0.68 3.24 10.81
N LEU A 167 -0.19 3.41 11.80
CA LEU A 167 -0.94 2.33 12.45
C LEU A 167 -2.39 2.42 12.00
N ALA A 168 -2.71 1.73 10.90
CA ALA A 168 -3.94 1.92 10.15
C ALA A 168 -5.19 1.58 10.96
N PHE A 169 -5.21 0.44 11.68
CA PHE A 169 -6.34 0.05 12.52
C PHE A 169 -6.33 0.76 13.88
N GLY A 170 -5.15 1.16 14.34
CA GLY A 170 -4.99 1.92 15.58
C GLY A 170 -5.36 3.38 15.46
N ASN A 171 -5.47 3.89 14.22
CA ASN A 171 -5.69 5.30 13.93
C ASN A 171 -4.62 6.20 14.56
N GLN A 172 -3.34 5.81 14.42
CA GLN A 172 -2.19 6.42 15.09
C GLN A 172 -1.00 6.54 14.14
N ILE A 173 -0.06 7.40 14.50
CA ILE A 173 1.31 7.44 13.96
C ILE A 173 2.26 7.03 15.07
N ALA A 174 3.23 6.18 14.79
CA ALA A 174 4.18 5.68 15.76
C ALA A 174 5.62 5.95 15.32
N GLY A 175 6.48 6.33 16.27
CA GLY A 175 7.92 6.36 16.12
C GLY A 175 8.57 5.26 16.96
N PHE A 176 9.56 4.58 16.40
CA PHE A 176 10.38 3.59 17.10
C PHE A 176 11.86 3.98 17.02
N ASP A 177 12.49 4.14 18.16
CA ASP A 177 13.94 4.35 18.23
C ASP A 177 14.67 2.99 18.32
N PRO A 178 15.41 2.56 17.28
CA PRO A 178 16.11 1.28 17.29
C PRO A 178 17.20 1.17 18.37
N LYS A 179 17.75 2.30 18.84
CA LYS A 179 18.83 2.35 19.83
C LYS A 179 18.32 2.11 21.25
N THR A 180 17.23 2.80 21.59
CA THR A 180 16.62 2.70 22.93
C THR A 180 15.53 1.66 23.02
N LYS A 181 15.01 1.20 21.86
CA LYS A 181 13.87 0.31 21.73
C LYS A 181 12.57 0.89 22.31
N GLN A 182 12.47 2.20 22.32
CA GLN A 182 11.31 2.93 22.84
C GLN A 182 10.35 3.31 21.72
N TRP A 183 9.06 3.29 22.04
CA TRP A 183 7.98 3.70 21.16
C TRP A 183 7.44 5.07 21.54
N GLU A 184 7.11 5.86 20.56
CA GLU A 184 6.37 7.11 20.66
C GLU A 184 5.08 6.98 19.84
N ILE A 185 3.91 7.25 20.44
CA ILE A 185 2.60 7.03 19.80
C ILE A 185 1.82 8.33 19.78
N HIS A 186 1.31 8.71 18.61
CA HIS A 186 0.47 9.89 18.39
C HIS A 186 -0.87 9.47 17.81
N ALA A 187 -1.94 9.65 18.59
CA ALA A 187 -3.30 9.37 18.14
C ALA A 187 -3.82 10.48 17.20
N LEU A 188 -4.62 10.10 16.23
CA LEU A 188 -5.38 11.03 15.41
C LEU A 188 -6.67 11.41 16.16
N GLU A 189 -6.88 12.71 16.39
CA GLU A 189 -8.14 13.22 16.95
C GLU A 189 -9.27 13.22 15.90
N GLU A 190 -8.90 13.49 14.64
CA GLU A 190 -9.82 13.48 13.50
C GLU A 190 -9.23 12.65 12.36
N GLY A 191 -10.10 11.93 11.66
CA GLY A 191 -9.73 11.10 10.53
C GLY A 191 -9.64 9.61 10.89
N LEU A 192 -9.67 8.76 9.86
CA LEU A 192 -9.69 7.32 9.99
C LEU A 192 -8.77 6.66 8.96
N TYR A 193 -7.94 5.73 9.41
CA TYR A 193 -7.05 4.90 8.61
C TYR A 193 -5.85 5.67 8.04
N PRO A 194 -4.85 6.08 8.86
CA PRO A 194 -3.58 6.59 8.35
C PRO A 194 -2.88 5.51 7.51
N HIS A 195 -2.42 5.90 6.30
CA HIS A 195 -2.01 4.93 5.30
C HIS A 195 -0.55 5.09 4.86
N THR A 196 -0.23 6.02 3.96
CA THR A 196 1.14 6.28 3.47
C THR A 196 1.72 7.50 4.16
N LEU A 197 2.99 7.46 4.56
CA LEU A 197 3.66 8.59 5.20
C LEU A 197 4.93 9.01 4.45
N ARG A 198 5.27 10.32 4.53
CA ARG A 198 6.52 10.90 3.99
C ARG A 198 6.98 12.07 4.85
N PHE A 199 8.29 12.28 4.90
CA PHE A 199 8.89 13.45 5.54
C PHE A 199 8.99 14.63 4.60
N ASP A 200 8.78 15.83 5.12
CA ASP A 200 9.22 17.05 4.45
C ASP A 200 10.63 17.49 4.92
N ALA A 201 11.16 18.52 4.27
CA ALA A 201 12.48 19.06 4.59
C ALA A 201 12.59 19.66 6.01
N ARG A 202 11.47 19.93 6.67
CA ARG A 202 11.41 20.41 8.06
C ARG A 202 11.32 19.25 9.07
N GLY A 203 11.31 17.99 8.58
CA GLY A 203 11.18 16.80 9.42
C GLY A 203 9.76 16.53 9.92
N ARG A 204 8.74 17.24 9.40
CA ARG A 204 7.33 16.93 9.67
C ARG A 204 6.93 15.69 8.87
N ILE A 205 6.00 14.91 9.42
CA ILE A 205 5.48 13.71 8.77
C ILE A 205 4.12 14.03 8.16
N TRP A 206 4.03 13.91 6.85
CA TRP A 206 2.79 14.01 6.11
C TRP A 206 2.25 12.63 5.78
N PHE A 207 0.95 12.41 5.96
CA PHE A 207 0.36 11.09 5.73
C PHE A 207 -1.07 11.18 5.21
N SER A 208 -1.44 10.22 4.37
CA SER A 208 -2.81 10.08 3.91
C SER A 208 -3.67 9.41 4.98
N VAL A 209 -4.95 9.80 5.07
CA VAL A 209 -5.96 9.25 5.98
C VAL A 209 -7.10 8.72 5.12
N ALA A 210 -6.96 7.44 4.72
CA ALA A 210 -7.59 6.88 3.54
C ALA A 210 -9.12 6.78 3.62
N VAL A 211 -9.66 6.39 4.77
CA VAL A 211 -11.11 6.14 4.90
C VAL A 211 -11.91 7.43 5.00
N SER A 212 -11.39 8.45 5.65
CA SER A 212 -12.11 9.67 5.98
C SER A 212 -11.79 10.88 5.11
N ASN A 213 -11.03 10.70 4.01
CA ASN A 213 -10.68 11.74 3.05
C ASN A 213 -9.91 12.92 3.65
N HIS A 214 -8.82 12.63 4.39
CA HIS A 214 -7.93 13.66 4.94
C HIS A 214 -6.48 13.42 4.53
N ILE A 215 -5.69 14.48 4.63
CA ILE A 215 -4.22 14.40 4.76
C ILE A 215 -3.88 14.86 6.18
N GLY A 216 -3.03 14.10 6.86
CA GLY A 216 -2.52 14.44 8.18
C GLY A 216 -1.10 14.97 8.12
N MET A 217 -0.73 15.75 9.11
CA MET A 217 0.63 16.24 9.35
C MET A 217 0.94 16.12 10.83
N LEU A 218 2.03 15.42 11.17
CA LEU A 218 2.60 15.37 12.52
C LEU A 218 3.83 16.27 12.56
N ASP A 219 3.81 17.26 13.42
CA ASP A 219 4.99 18.02 13.80
C ASP A 219 5.73 17.27 14.93
N ARG A 220 6.85 16.64 14.59
CA ARG A 220 7.65 15.84 15.51
C ARG A 220 8.23 16.64 16.68
N THR A 221 8.40 17.96 16.51
CA THR A 221 8.95 18.82 17.56
C THR A 221 7.94 19.07 18.68
N THR A 222 6.67 19.21 18.32
CA THR A 222 5.59 19.52 19.26
C THR A 222 4.72 18.32 19.60
N GLY A 223 4.81 17.23 18.83
CA GLY A 223 3.92 16.07 18.91
C GLY A 223 2.50 16.37 18.37
N LYS A 224 2.28 17.55 17.79
CA LYS A 224 0.95 17.94 17.33
C LYS A 224 0.60 17.29 15.99
N VAL A 225 -0.53 16.60 15.97
CA VAL A 225 -1.18 16.11 14.75
C VAL A 225 -2.19 17.16 14.24
N THR A 226 -2.13 17.44 12.95
CA THR A 226 -3.10 18.32 12.26
C THR A 226 -3.68 17.54 11.09
N THR A 227 -4.99 17.54 10.93
CA THR A 227 -5.68 16.89 9.82
C THR A 227 -6.32 17.93 8.90
N ILE A 228 -6.21 17.72 7.60
CA ILE A 228 -6.68 18.60 6.54
C ILE A 228 -7.72 17.82 5.76
N ARG A 229 -8.98 18.26 5.84
CA ARG A 229 -10.08 17.67 5.08
C ARG A 229 -9.92 18.01 3.59
N LEU A 230 -10.02 16.99 2.76
CA LEU A 230 -9.96 17.17 1.30
C LEU A 230 -11.35 17.42 0.72
N PRO A 231 -11.45 18.16 -0.40
CA PRO A 231 -12.71 18.37 -1.09
C PRO A 231 -13.36 17.05 -1.52
N ALA A 232 -14.63 16.87 -1.20
CA ALA A 232 -15.45 15.79 -1.71
C ALA A 232 -15.88 16.06 -3.15
N ALA A 233 -16.24 15.00 -3.91
CA ALA A 233 -16.74 15.15 -5.27
C ALA A 233 -18.20 15.60 -5.32
N SER A 234 -18.98 15.37 -4.25
CA SER A 234 -20.38 15.74 -4.16
C SER A 234 -20.80 15.98 -2.72
N TRP A 235 -21.96 16.64 -2.53
CA TRP A 235 -22.53 16.85 -1.19
C TRP A 235 -22.94 15.54 -0.52
N GLN A 236 -23.40 14.55 -1.30
CA GLN A 236 -23.73 13.21 -0.78
C GLN A 236 -22.49 12.52 -0.22
N GLN A 237 -21.36 12.60 -0.96
CA GLN A 237 -20.09 12.07 -0.50
C GLN A 237 -19.59 12.79 0.76
N GLU A 238 -19.70 14.12 0.81
CA GLU A 238 -19.34 14.92 1.99
C GLU A 238 -20.19 14.51 3.21
N PHE A 239 -21.51 14.31 3.03
CA PHE A 239 -22.40 13.84 4.10
C PHE A 239 -21.99 12.44 4.59
N ALA A 240 -21.74 11.51 3.66
CA ALA A 240 -21.31 10.15 4.00
C ALA A 240 -19.98 10.16 4.78
N LEU A 241 -19.01 10.95 4.34
CA LEU A 241 -17.71 11.08 5.01
C LEU A 241 -17.85 11.63 6.45
N ARG A 242 -18.75 12.60 6.68
CA ARG A 242 -19.03 13.11 8.02
C ARG A 242 -19.74 12.11 8.91
N ALA A 243 -20.52 11.21 8.34
CA ALA A 243 -21.25 10.18 9.06
C ALA A 243 -20.37 8.96 9.44
N LEU A 244 -19.19 8.78 8.84
CA LEU A 244 -18.32 7.61 9.06
C LEU A 244 -18.00 7.32 10.53
N PRO A 245 -17.66 8.29 11.40
CA PRO A 245 -17.40 8.00 12.81
C PRO A 245 -18.62 7.40 13.52
N ALA A 246 -19.80 7.94 13.25
CA ALA A 246 -21.06 7.43 13.82
C ALA A 246 -21.40 6.04 13.24
N PHE A 247 -21.15 5.83 11.95
CA PHE A 247 -21.32 4.53 11.31
C PHE A 247 -20.42 3.46 11.95
N PHE A 248 -19.12 3.72 12.13
CA PHE A 248 -18.22 2.76 12.77
C PHE A 248 -18.55 2.55 14.25
N TRP A 249 -19.00 3.59 14.95
CA TRP A 249 -19.48 3.45 16.32
C TRP A 249 -20.70 2.51 16.38
N LEU A 250 -21.68 2.70 15.49
CA LEU A 250 -22.87 1.86 15.42
C LEU A 250 -22.52 0.41 15.05
N ALA A 251 -21.65 0.20 14.07
CA ALA A 251 -21.21 -1.11 13.61
C ALA A 251 -20.52 -1.97 14.69
N ARG A 252 -20.03 -1.35 15.76
CA ARG A 252 -19.48 -2.07 16.93
C ARG A 252 -20.54 -2.58 17.90
N HIS A 253 -21.74 -1.98 17.89
CA HIS A 253 -22.79 -2.24 18.87
C HIS A 253 -23.98 -2.98 18.27
N VAL A 254 -24.14 -2.88 16.96
CA VAL A 254 -25.27 -3.46 16.24
C VAL A 254 -24.73 -4.18 15.01
N ASP A 255 -25.18 -5.40 14.79
CA ASP A 255 -24.96 -6.08 13.52
C ASP A 255 -25.77 -5.34 12.43
N LEU A 256 -25.09 -4.55 11.63
CA LEU A 256 -25.70 -3.77 10.56
C LEU A 256 -26.08 -4.62 9.34
N GLY A 257 -25.83 -5.95 9.40
CA GLY A 257 -25.99 -6.81 8.26
C GLY A 257 -25.07 -6.42 7.08
N GLU A 258 -25.41 -6.86 5.90
CA GLU A 258 -24.75 -6.37 4.69
C GLU A 258 -25.25 -4.95 4.39
N VAL A 259 -24.41 -3.96 4.67
CA VAL A 259 -24.64 -2.64 4.07
C VAL A 259 -24.35 -2.78 2.59
N PRO A 260 -25.34 -2.71 1.68
CA PRO A 260 -25.06 -2.77 0.25
C PRO A 260 -24.00 -1.72 -0.07
N ALA A 261 -22.95 -2.11 -0.74
CA ALA A 261 -22.09 -1.13 -1.40
C ALA A 261 -22.98 -0.43 -2.43
N GLY A 262 -23.51 0.74 -2.04
CA GLY A 262 -24.39 1.50 -2.92
C GLY A 262 -23.64 1.80 -4.19
N GLU A 263 -24.22 1.47 -5.31
CA GLU A 263 -23.76 1.99 -6.60
C GLU A 263 -23.73 3.51 -6.48
N GLY A 264 -22.54 4.13 -6.54
CA GLY A 264 -22.38 5.57 -6.60
C GLY A 264 -21.81 6.31 -5.41
N MET A 265 -21.38 5.65 -4.32
CA MET A 265 -20.62 6.30 -3.25
C MET A 265 -19.22 5.71 -3.13
N ASP A 266 -18.39 5.96 -4.12
CA ASP A 266 -16.98 5.67 -4.01
C ASP A 266 -16.34 6.62 -2.99
N LEU A 267 -15.84 6.06 -1.89
CA LEU A 267 -15.03 6.84 -0.96
C LEU A 267 -13.78 7.34 -1.71
N PRO A 268 -13.34 8.59 -1.50
CA PRO A 268 -12.22 9.18 -2.25
C PRO A 268 -10.91 8.41 -2.12
N VAL A 269 -10.64 7.86 -0.95
CA VAL A 269 -9.45 7.08 -0.60
C VAL A 269 -8.16 7.84 -0.95
N PRO A 270 -7.76 8.90 -0.19
CA PRO A 270 -6.42 9.44 -0.26
C PRO A 270 -5.41 8.32 0.00
N TYR A 271 -4.47 8.12 -0.93
CA TYR A 271 -3.66 6.91 -0.92
C TYR A 271 -2.16 7.20 -0.81
N GLY A 272 -1.52 7.61 -1.89
CA GLY A 272 -0.12 7.98 -1.92
C GLY A 272 0.10 9.39 -1.42
N VAL A 273 1.23 9.62 -0.78
CA VAL A 273 1.74 10.96 -0.42
C VAL A 273 3.20 11.04 -0.82
N ASP A 274 3.62 12.17 -1.38
CA ASP A 274 5.04 12.51 -1.54
C ASP A 274 5.25 14.02 -1.42
N VAL A 275 6.48 14.44 -1.17
CA VAL A 275 6.84 15.84 -1.00
C VAL A 275 7.72 16.29 -2.16
N ALA A 276 7.27 17.32 -2.87
CA ALA A 276 8.00 17.90 -3.98
C ALA A 276 9.27 18.62 -3.52
N PRO A 277 10.25 18.83 -4.41
CA PRO A 277 11.46 19.60 -4.10
C PRO A 277 11.19 21.05 -3.64
N ASP A 278 10.04 21.63 -4.04
CA ASP A 278 9.58 22.96 -3.61
C ASP A 278 8.89 22.95 -2.24
N GLY A 279 8.76 21.79 -1.61
CA GLY A 279 8.09 21.57 -0.32
C GLY A 279 6.59 21.33 -0.43
N GLY A 280 5.98 21.44 -1.59
CA GLY A 280 4.56 21.13 -1.80
C GLY A 280 4.27 19.66 -1.51
N VAL A 281 3.19 19.38 -0.79
CA VAL A 281 2.79 18.01 -0.44
C VAL A 281 1.78 17.52 -1.45
N TRP A 282 2.12 16.43 -2.13
CA TRP A 282 1.27 15.86 -3.17
C TRP A 282 0.66 14.55 -2.72
N PHE A 283 -0.57 14.30 -3.13
CA PHE A 283 -1.30 13.09 -2.78
C PHE A 283 -2.16 12.60 -3.96
N SER A 284 -2.57 11.33 -3.91
CA SER A 284 -3.53 10.74 -4.83
C SER A 284 -4.87 10.48 -4.14
N GLN A 285 -5.97 10.55 -4.89
CA GLN A 285 -7.28 10.02 -4.48
C GLN A 285 -7.65 8.86 -5.42
N LEU A 286 -7.50 7.64 -4.91
CA LEU A 286 -7.55 6.40 -5.70
C LEU A 286 -8.86 6.26 -6.50
N ASN A 287 -9.99 6.48 -5.86
CA ASN A 287 -11.31 6.23 -6.48
C ASN A 287 -11.90 7.43 -7.22
N LEU A 288 -11.34 8.62 -7.04
CA LEU A 288 -11.83 9.84 -7.69
C LEU A 288 -11.00 10.26 -8.91
N HIS A 289 -10.01 9.45 -9.30
CA HIS A 289 -9.15 9.75 -10.45
C HIS A 289 -8.52 11.14 -10.37
N ARG A 290 -7.98 11.47 -9.18
CA ARG A 290 -7.40 12.78 -8.88
C ARG A 290 -6.07 12.66 -8.18
N ILE A 291 -5.24 13.65 -8.42
CA ILE A 291 -4.13 14.00 -7.54
C ILE A 291 -4.41 15.37 -6.91
N GLY A 292 -3.74 15.68 -5.83
CA GLY A 292 -3.85 16.99 -5.20
C GLY A 292 -2.52 17.47 -4.66
N ARG A 293 -2.45 18.79 -4.42
CA ARG A 293 -1.32 19.48 -3.82
C ARG A 293 -1.79 20.26 -2.60
N ILE A 294 -1.04 20.18 -1.52
CA ILE A 294 -1.23 20.99 -0.33
C ILE A 294 -0.02 21.93 -0.22
N ASP A 295 -0.29 23.21 -0.04
CA ASP A 295 0.72 24.16 0.38
C ASP A 295 1.03 23.94 1.87
N PRO A 296 2.30 23.63 2.24
CA PRO A 296 2.63 23.19 3.60
C PRO A 296 2.60 24.33 4.64
N ASP A 297 2.48 25.59 4.22
CA ASP A 297 2.44 26.76 5.10
C ASP A 297 1.02 27.28 5.28
N THR A 298 0.23 27.35 4.19
CA THR A 298 -1.15 27.84 4.22
C THR A 298 -2.20 26.76 4.39
N LEU A 299 -1.83 25.49 4.17
CA LEU A 299 -2.69 24.31 4.12
C LEU A 299 -3.75 24.37 3.01
N ALA A 300 -3.58 25.26 2.04
CA ALA A 300 -4.46 25.35 0.88
C ALA A 300 -4.35 24.10 0.00
N VAL A 301 -5.50 23.58 -0.42
CA VAL A 301 -5.61 22.34 -1.22
C VAL A 301 -5.97 22.69 -2.65
N GLU A 302 -5.21 22.16 -3.60
CA GLU A 302 -5.50 22.18 -5.03
C GLU A 302 -5.77 20.74 -5.50
N MET A 303 -6.81 20.56 -6.33
CA MET A 303 -7.16 19.25 -6.92
C MET A 303 -6.95 19.29 -8.42
N ILE A 304 -6.46 18.16 -8.98
CA ILE A 304 -6.15 18.00 -10.41
C ILE A 304 -6.70 16.63 -10.85
N ASP A 305 -7.58 16.62 -11.85
CA ASP A 305 -8.10 15.39 -12.42
C ASP A 305 -7.02 14.69 -13.25
N THR A 306 -6.93 13.35 -13.12
CA THR A 306 -6.00 12.54 -13.92
C THR A 306 -6.70 11.99 -15.16
N PRO A 307 -6.02 11.86 -16.31
CA PRO A 307 -6.60 11.27 -17.51
C PRO A 307 -6.68 9.72 -17.47
N PHE A 308 -6.52 9.15 -16.27
CA PHE A 308 -6.55 7.70 -16.05
C PHE A 308 -7.15 7.38 -14.67
N SER A 309 -7.55 6.14 -14.48
CA SER A 309 -8.17 5.66 -13.24
C SER A 309 -7.14 5.09 -12.27
N GLY A 310 -7.46 5.17 -10.98
CA GLY A 310 -6.71 4.54 -9.90
C GLY A 310 -5.31 5.09 -9.67
N PRO A 311 -5.10 6.44 -9.58
CA PRO A 311 -3.81 6.96 -9.17
C PRO A 311 -3.48 6.47 -7.75
N ARG A 312 -2.30 5.87 -7.57
CA ARG A 312 -1.97 5.21 -6.30
C ARG A 312 -0.74 5.84 -5.64
N ARG A 313 0.32 5.08 -5.32
CA ARG A 313 1.51 5.59 -4.63
C ARG A 313 2.41 6.36 -5.60
N LEU A 314 2.44 7.65 -5.47
CA LEU A 314 3.18 8.57 -6.35
C LEU A 314 4.56 8.94 -5.77
N ARG A 315 5.51 9.28 -6.66
CA ARG A 315 6.89 9.67 -6.28
C ARG A 315 7.45 10.72 -7.22
N PHE A 316 8.22 11.65 -6.67
CA PHE A 316 8.96 12.62 -7.45
C PHE A 316 10.31 12.07 -7.93
N ASP A 317 10.67 12.40 -9.18
CA ASP A 317 12.04 12.20 -9.68
C ASP A 317 12.97 13.38 -9.31
N SER A 318 14.25 13.26 -9.69
CA SER A 318 15.27 14.29 -9.43
C SER A 318 14.97 15.64 -10.09
N LYS A 319 14.11 15.66 -11.14
CA LYS A 319 13.73 16.82 -11.93
C LYS A 319 12.45 17.48 -11.43
N GLY A 320 11.85 16.94 -10.37
CA GLY A 320 10.60 17.45 -9.79
C GLY A 320 9.36 17.09 -10.61
N ARG A 321 9.40 16.00 -11.38
CA ARG A 321 8.24 15.46 -12.07
C ARG A 321 7.64 14.34 -11.23
N LEU A 322 6.32 14.25 -11.19
CA LEU A 322 5.58 13.29 -10.38
C LEU A 322 5.25 12.04 -11.18
N TRP A 323 5.71 10.89 -10.74
CA TRP A 323 5.40 9.59 -11.30
C TRP A 323 4.27 8.93 -10.53
N ILE A 324 3.30 8.34 -11.24
CA ILE A 324 2.04 7.87 -10.67
C ILE A 324 1.69 6.52 -11.28
N PRO A 325 1.54 5.44 -10.48
CA PRO A 325 1.03 4.18 -10.99
C PRO A 325 -0.50 4.29 -11.15
N GLY A 326 -1.01 3.97 -12.33
CA GLY A 326 -2.43 3.87 -12.62
C GLY A 326 -2.94 2.47 -12.31
N PHE A 327 -3.26 2.20 -11.04
CA PHE A 327 -3.59 0.88 -10.52
C PHE A 327 -4.74 0.20 -11.25
N SER A 328 -5.77 0.96 -11.62
CA SER A 328 -6.94 0.43 -12.34
C SER A 328 -6.86 0.67 -13.86
N ALA A 329 -5.69 1.05 -14.36
CA ALA A 329 -5.52 1.48 -15.75
C ALA A 329 -4.36 0.78 -16.48
N ASP A 330 -3.63 -0.13 -15.81
CA ASP A 330 -2.51 -0.88 -16.41
C ASP A 330 -1.46 0.05 -17.05
N LEU A 331 -1.09 1.13 -16.34
CA LEU A 331 -0.16 2.13 -16.85
C LEU A 331 0.70 2.76 -15.76
N VAL A 332 1.75 3.43 -16.19
CA VAL A 332 2.46 4.44 -15.41
C VAL A 332 2.28 5.80 -16.05
N ALA A 333 2.07 6.83 -15.24
CA ALA A 333 1.94 8.20 -15.69
C ALA A 333 3.05 9.07 -15.11
N ARG A 334 3.40 10.14 -15.84
CA ARG A 334 4.23 11.23 -15.36
C ARG A 334 3.44 12.52 -15.47
N PHE A 335 3.40 13.28 -14.39
CA PHE A 335 2.86 14.63 -14.35
C PHE A 335 3.99 15.63 -14.15
N ASP A 336 4.02 16.68 -14.94
CA ASP A 336 4.94 17.81 -14.75
C ASP A 336 4.20 18.95 -14.07
N PRO A 337 4.53 19.28 -12.80
CA PRO A 337 3.85 20.36 -12.08
C PRO A 337 4.03 21.75 -12.72
N LYS A 338 5.07 21.97 -13.53
CA LYS A 338 5.36 23.25 -14.17
C LYS A 338 4.48 23.49 -15.40
N THR A 339 4.34 22.46 -16.24
CA THR A 339 3.52 22.55 -17.47
C THR A 339 2.08 22.10 -17.26
N ARG A 340 1.82 21.37 -16.16
CA ARG A 340 0.55 20.71 -15.82
C ARG A 340 0.14 19.63 -16.83
N GLU A 341 1.10 19.03 -17.51
CA GLU A 341 0.87 18.03 -18.53
C GLU A 341 1.09 16.62 -17.98
N PHE A 342 0.23 15.71 -18.42
CA PHE A 342 0.37 14.27 -18.19
C PHE A 342 0.96 13.57 -19.42
N LYS A 343 1.82 12.59 -19.17
CA LYS A 343 2.22 11.61 -20.18
C LYS A 343 2.07 10.21 -19.58
N THR A 344 1.58 9.26 -20.35
CA THR A 344 1.26 7.90 -19.88
C THR A 344 1.90 6.85 -20.75
N TRP A 345 2.25 5.70 -20.17
CA TRP A 345 2.78 4.52 -20.84
C TRP A 345 2.09 3.28 -20.32
N ARG A 346 1.59 2.43 -21.22
CA ARG A 346 1.04 1.13 -20.83
C ARG A 346 2.14 0.22 -20.33
N LEU A 347 1.80 -0.61 -19.34
CA LEU A 347 2.73 -1.61 -18.82
C LEU A 347 2.85 -2.80 -19.79
N PRO A 348 4.04 -3.43 -19.89
CA PRO A 348 4.32 -4.48 -20.87
C PRO A 348 3.83 -5.87 -20.42
N THR A 349 2.76 -5.95 -19.66
CA THR A 349 2.23 -7.20 -19.12
C THR A 349 1.30 -7.92 -20.10
N MET A 350 1.25 -9.24 -19.99
CA MET A 350 0.39 -10.08 -20.81
C MET A 350 -0.52 -10.97 -19.96
N PRO A 351 -1.82 -11.02 -20.27
CA PRO A 351 -2.51 -10.25 -21.31
C PRO A 351 -2.51 -8.75 -21.00
N ALA A 352 -2.56 -7.92 -22.05
CA ALA A 352 -2.58 -6.46 -21.89
C ALA A 352 -3.80 -6.03 -21.04
N GLY A 353 -3.59 -5.10 -20.11
CA GLY A 353 -4.62 -4.65 -19.18
C GLY A 353 -4.73 -5.50 -17.91
N SER A 354 -3.86 -6.48 -17.69
CA SER A 354 -3.92 -7.37 -16.54
C SER A 354 -3.09 -6.89 -15.34
N GLU A 355 -2.24 -5.88 -15.51
CA GLU A 355 -1.39 -5.39 -14.43
C GLU A 355 -2.13 -4.41 -13.52
N THR A 356 -1.84 -4.53 -12.25
CA THR A 356 -2.32 -3.63 -11.20
C THR A 356 -1.12 -3.07 -10.44
N PRO A 357 -0.43 -2.04 -10.98
CA PRO A 357 0.79 -1.51 -10.37
C PRO A 357 0.46 -0.88 -9.01
N TYR A 358 0.87 -1.54 -7.94
CA TYR A 358 0.52 -1.13 -6.57
C TYR A 358 1.27 0.12 -6.14
N ALA A 359 2.58 0.11 -6.34
CA ALA A 359 3.49 1.20 -6.00
C ALA A 359 4.56 1.36 -7.06
N LEU A 360 5.22 2.48 -7.01
CA LEU A 360 6.46 2.75 -7.72
C LEU A 360 7.41 3.55 -6.83
N ASN A 361 8.68 3.49 -7.14
CA ASN A 361 9.68 4.41 -6.62
C ASN A 361 10.65 4.81 -7.72
N VAL A 362 11.30 5.96 -7.54
CA VAL A 362 12.26 6.51 -8.50
C VAL A 362 13.65 6.48 -7.88
N ASP A 363 14.58 5.79 -8.49
CA ASP A 363 15.98 5.93 -8.12
C ASP A 363 16.49 7.29 -8.57
N ARG A 364 16.56 8.24 -7.65
CA ARG A 364 16.93 9.63 -7.93
C ARG A 364 18.37 9.82 -8.44
N ARG A 365 19.20 8.80 -8.37
CA ARG A 365 20.57 8.82 -8.93
C ARG A 365 20.57 8.57 -10.44
N SER A 366 19.67 7.74 -10.91
CA SER A 366 19.54 7.35 -12.32
C SER A 366 18.28 7.87 -13.00
N ASP A 367 17.32 8.37 -12.26
CA ASP A 367 15.94 8.67 -12.69
C ASP A 367 15.17 7.46 -13.25
N MET A 368 15.65 6.23 -13.03
CA MET A 368 14.91 5.02 -13.38
C MET A 368 13.69 4.86 -12.49
N VAL A 369 12.55 4.57 -13.10
CA VAL A 369 11.29 4.34 -12.39
C VAL A 369 11.09 2.84 -12.21
N TRP A 370 10.98 2.42 -10.95
CA TRP A 370 10.74 1.03 -10.60
C TRP A 370 9.30 0.86 -10.13
N ILE A 371 8.61 -0.15 -10.65
CA ILE A 371 7.16 -0.33 -10.48
C ILE A 371 6.91 -1.75 -9.99
N CYS A 372 6.06 -1.89 -8.98
CA CYS A 372 5.57 -3.20 -8.53
C CYS A 372 4.65 -3.80 -9.60
N GLY A 373 5.08 -4.86 -10.23
CA GLY A 373 4.27 -5.71 -11.10
C GLY A 373 3.46 -6.69 -10.25
N THR A 374 2.47 -6.15 -9.54
CA THR A 374 1.72 -6.87 -8.50
C THR A 374 0.87 -8.00 -9.06
N GLY A 375 0.35 -7.83 -10.28
CA GLY A 375 -0.43 -8.85 -11.00
C GLY A 375 0.43 -9.87 -11.75
N SER A 376 1.70 -9.57 -12.02
CA SER A 376 2.61 -10.40 -12.83
C SER A 376 3.77 -11.02 -12.05
N ASP A 377 3.84 -10.84 -10.74
CA ASP A 377 4.98 -11.28 -9.90
C ASP A 377 6.33 -10.81 -10.47
N SER A 378 6.40 -9.52 -10.77
CA SER A 378 7.60 -8.93 -11.36
C SER A 378 7.90 -7.54 -10.77
N LEU A 379 9.13 -7.07 -11.01
CA LEU A 379 9.46 -5.66 -10.94
C LEU A 379 9.63 -5.15 -12.36
N LEU A 380 9.02 -4.01 -12.66
CA LEU A 380 9.17 -3.33 -13.93
C LEU A 380 10.09 -2.13 -13.75
N ARG A 381 11.17 -2.06 -14.51
CA ARG A 381 12.04 -0.90 -14.59
C ARG A 381 11.72 -0.12 -15.86
N PHE A 382 11.36 1.14 -15.72
CA PHE A 382 11.12 2.04 -16.85
C PHE A 382 12.26 3.05 -16.96
N ASP A 383 12.81 3.20 -18.16
CA ASP A 383 13.80 4.22 -18.50
C ASP A 383 13.08 5.43 -19.14
N PRO A 384 13.01 6.57 -18.46
CA PRO A 384 12.35 7.75 -18.99
C PRO A 384 13.05 8.42 -20.18
N ALA A 385 14.32 8.09 -20.44
CA ALA A 385 15.08 8.66 -21.56
C ALA A 385 14.78 7.93 -22.87
N THR A 386 14.65 6.62 -22.82
CA THR A 386 14.35 5.76 -23.98
C THR A 386 12.88 5.36 -24.06
N GLU A 387 12.12 5.60 -23.01
CA GLU A 387 10.71 5.20 -22.84
C GLU A 387 10.52 3.67 -22.98
N THR A 388 11.47 2.90 -22.48
CA THR A 388 11.45 1.44 -22.57
C THR A 388 11.30 0.79 -21.20
N PHE A 389 10.60 -0.35 -21.18
CA PHE A 389 10.46 -1.19 -19.99
C PHE A 389 11.45 -2.36 -20.01
N THR A 390 11.90 -2.73 -18.82
CA THR A 390 12.57 -3.99 -18.54
C THR A 390 11.77 -4.73 -17.47
N THR A 391 11.30 -5.94 -17.76
CA THR A 391 10.59 -6.79 -16.81
C THR A 391 11.57 -7.75 -16.12
N ILE A 392 11.54 -7.76 -14.80
CA ILE A 392 12.35 -8.63 -13.94
C ILE A 392 11.38 -9.55 -13.20
N PRO A 393 11.20 -10.80 -13.65
CA PRO A 393 10.35 -11.76 -12.96
C PRO A 393 10.91 -12.08 -11.57
N LEU A 394 10.03 -12.17 -10.58
CA LEU A 394 10.39 -12.64 -9.24
C LEU A 394 10.37 -14.18 -9.19
N PRO A 395 11.26 -14.81 -8.42
CA PRO A 395 11.34 -16.27 -8.32
C PRO A 395 10.10 -16.85 -7.63
N THR A 396 9.62 -16.21 -6.58
CA THR A 396 8.41 -16.61 -5.88
C THR A 396 7.17 -16.09 -6.60
N ARG A 397 6.11 -16.91 -6.68
CA ARG A 397 4.85 -16.59 -7.33
C ARG A 397 3.77 -16.21 -6.34
N VAL A 398 2.78 -15.44 -6.83
CA VAL A 398 1.64 -14.93 -6.05
C VAL A 398 2.11 -14.06 -4.89
N THR A 399 3.13 -13.23 -5.15
CA THR A 399 3.85 -12.47 -4.13
C THR A 399 3.12 -11.22 -3.66
N PHE A 400 2.44 -10.53 -4.55
CA PHE A 400 1.77 -9.25 -4.29
C PHE A 400 2.73 -8.20 -3.72
N THR A 401 3.65 -7.73 -4.56
CA THR A 401 4.62 -6.68 -4.20
C THR A 401 3.95 -5.34 -3.86
N ARG A 402 4.43 -4.63 -2.82
CA ARG A 402 3.72 -3.45 -2.28
C ARG A 402 4.52 -2.17 -2.21
N GLU A 403 5.82 -2.23 -1.96
CA GLU A 403 6.67 -1.03 -1.87
C GLU A 403 8.02 -1.33 -2.49
N ILE A 404 8.71 -0.30 -2.91
CA ILE A 404 10.07 -0.37 -3.46
C ILE A 404 10.93 0.66 -2.74
N ASP A 405 12.13 0.25 -2.32
CA ASP A 405 13.14 1.15 -1.80
C ASP A 405 14.52 0.78 -2.35
N PHE A 406 15.51 1.66 -2.17
CA PHE A 406 16.85 1.53 -2.70
C PHE A 406 17.87 1.71 -1.59
N ASP A 407 18.92 0.88 -1.63
CA ASP A 407 20.06 1.10 -0.76
C ASP A 407 21.17 1.95 -1.43
N GLU A 408 22.24 2.19 -0.70
CA GLU A 408 23.36 3.00 -1.17
C GLU A 408 24.12 2.34 -2.33
N GLU A 409 24.11 1.01 -2.40
CA GLU A 409 24.71 0.23 -3.48
C GLU A 409 23.84 0.18 -4.74
N GLY A 410 22.62 0.64 -4.68
CA GLY A 410 21.66 0.65 -5.78
C GLY A 410 20.90 -0.65 -5.94
N ARG A 411 20.89 -1.53 -4.92
CA ARG A 411 20.01 -2.68 -4.90
C ARG A 411 18.58 -2.22 -4.68
N VAL A 412 17.66 -2.94 -5.30
CA VAL A 412 16.22 -2.66 -5.24
C VAL A 412 15.57 -3.61 -4.26
N TRP A 413 14.89 -3.06 -3.28
CA TRP A 413 14.22 -3.81 -2.23
C TRP A 413 12.72 -3.72 -2.38
N THR A 414 12.02 -4.83 -2.22
CA THR A 414 10.55 -4.88 -2.24
C THR A 414 10.02 -5.82 -1.18
N SER A 415 8.80 -5.56 -0.72
CA SER A 415 8.08 -6.44 0.20
C SER A 415 7.07 -7.29 -0.55
N ASN A 416 6.98 -8.56 -0.17
CA ASN A 416 5.96 -9.49 -0.64
C ASN A 416 4.93 -9.73 0.47
N SER A 417 3.67 -9.44 0.20
CA SER A 417 2.60 -9.62 1.20
C SER A 417 2.05 -11.04 1.26
N ASN A 418 2.31 -11.82 0.26
CA ASN A 418 1.86 -13.20 0.20
C ASN A 418 3.05 -14.12 0.43
N LEU A 419 2.91 -15.04 1.35
CA LEU A 419 3.81 -16.19 1.42
C LEU A 419 3.28 -17.28 0.49
N PRO A 420 4.15 -18.01 -0.21
CA PRO A 420 3.77 -19.14 -1.03
C PRO A 420 3.15 -20.27 -0.23
#